data_fdc956c7e80aa483b218047b140946b9
#
_entry.id   fdc956c7e80aa483b218047b140946b9
#
_cell.length_a   1.000
_cell.length_b   1.000
_cell.length_c   1.000
_cell.angle_alpha   90.00
_cell.angle_beta   90.00
_cell.angle_gamma   90.00
#
_symmetry.space_group_name_H-M   'P 1'
#
loop_
_entity.id
_entity.type
_entity.pdbx_description
1 polymer ?
#
loop_
_entity_poly.entity_id
_entity_poly.type
_entity_poly.pdbx_seq_one_letter_code
_entity_poly.pdbx_strand_id
1 'polypeptide(L)'
;AKVKATISTNGGLEVTEKGVCYSSTNSKPTLEDTKAISTEADNNILVNLGDLQGGVTYYVRAFATNAKGTGYSTVEQFTTTKHTEPTLNGLNVINIKDDNAQASANISSLGGDGETIKERGFVVSTGSNPSVDDGYSLKFVSKDTKEAFTAQLTGLGYNTLYNIRAYATNNVGTGYSQALSFGTGSSSRATLGELKCTKTEAYKLSFEFEISNNGGAELTKTGFKWKK
;
A
#
# COMPACT_ATOMS: atom_id res chain seq x y z
N ALA A 1 2.17 19.78 -14.98
CA ALA A 1 1.44 21.05 -14.77
C ALA A 1 0.86 21.53 -16.10
N LYS A 2 -0.22 22.29 -16.04
CA LYS A 2 -0.86 22.91 -17.22
C LYS A 2 -0.70 24.42 -17.13
N VAL A 3 -0.12 25.03 -18.18
CA VAL A 3 0.15 26.47 -18.26
C VAL A 3 -0.69 27.08 -19.38
N LYS A 4 -1.34 28.22 -19.06
CA LYS A 4 -2.12 29.02 -20.01
C LYS A 4 -1.61 30.45 -20.02
N ALA A 5 -1.50 31.05 -21.20
CA ALA A 5 -1.22 32.46 -21.38
C ALA A 5 -1.87 32.97 -22.67
N THR A 6 -1.91 34.29 -22.89
CA THR A 6 -2.44 34.89 -24.09
C THR A 6 -1.47 35.98 -24.57
N ILE A 7 -1.22 36.03 -25.86
CA ILE A 7 -0.44 37.07 -26.50
C ILE A 7 -1.33 38.30 -26.65
N SER A 8 -1.02 39.35 -25.91
CA SER A 8 -1.80 40.60 -25.93
C SER A 8 -1.59 41.43 -27.19
N THR A 9 -0.38 41.37 -27.76
CA THR A 9 -0.01 41.96 -29.04
C THR A 9 1.15 41.25 -29.70
N ASN A 10 1.09 41.07 -31.01
CA ASN A 10 2.17 40.48 -31.82
C ASN A 10 3.14 41.54 -32.36
N GLY A 11 2.95 42.82 -31.99
CA GLY A 11 3.78 43.93 -32.52
C GLY A 11 3.55 44.22 -33.99
N GLY A 12 2.43 43.79 -34.58
CA GLY A 12 2.11 43.96 -36.00
C GLY A 12 2.85 42.97 -36.91
N LEU A 13 3.49 41.94 -36.36
CA LEU A 13 4.26 40.93 -37.09
C LEU A 13 3.78 39.51 -36.76
N GLU A 14 3.96 38.62 -37.69
CA GLU A 14 3.63 37.21 -37.49
C GLU A 14 4.45 36.58 -36.36
N VAL A 15 3.79 35.85 -35.48
CA VAL A 15 4.44 35.07 -34.43
C VAL A 15 4.91 33.75 -35.02
N THR A 16 6.22 33.55 -35.01
CA THR A 16 6.86 32.35 -35.59
C THR A 16 7.01 31.21 -34.60
N GLU A 17 7.13 31.50 -33.31
CA GLU A 17 7.20 30.50 -32.21
C GLU A 17 6.55 31.08 -30.96
N LYS A 18 5.82 30.25 -30.20
CA LYS A 18 5.24 30.62 -28.92
C LYS A 18 5.17 29.42 -27.99
N GLY A 19 5.19 29.65 -26.68
CA GLY A 19 5.17 28.61 -25.69
C GLY A 19 5.48 29.12 -24.30
N VAL A 20 6.05 28.27 -23.50
CA VAL A 20 6.61 28.63 -22.18
C VAL A 20 8.02 28.13 -22.03
N CYS A 21 8.86 28.91 -21.34
CA CYS A 21 10.14 28.46 -20.80
C CYS A 21 10.05 28.33 -19.28
N TYR A 22 10.73 27.32 -18.73
CA TYR A 22 10.66 27.03 -17.31
C TYR A 22 11.98 26.44 -16.79
N SER A 23 12.24 26.68 -15.50
CA SER A 23 13.45 26.22 -14.82
C SER A 23 13.17 26.06 -13.34
N SER A 24 13.86 25.11 -12.66
CA SER A 24 13.88 25.00 -11.21
C SER A 24 15.04 25.75 -10.56
N THR A 25 16.02 26.20 -11.36
CA THR A 25 17.24 26.86 -10.88
C THR A 25 17.36 28.31 -11.32
N ASN A 26 16.75 28.68 -12.45
CA ASN A 26 16.72 30.04 -12.96
C ASN A 26 15.39 30.71 -12.63
N SER A 27 15.41 31.75 -11.80
CA SER A 27 14.20 32.50 -11.41
C SER A 27 13.62 33.39 -12.52
N LYS A 28 14.32 33.57 -13.65
CA LYS A 28 13.84 34.28 -14.84
C LYS A 28 14.13 33.46 -16.10
N PRO A 29 13.41 32.34 -16.30
CA PRO A 29 13.72 31.44 -17.42
C PRO A 29 13.61 32.13 -18.76
N THR A 30 14.48 31.72 -19.70
CA THR A 30 14.57 32.23 -21.05
C THR A 30 14.51 31.06 -22.06
N LEU A 31 14.68 31.30 -23.36
CA LEU A 31 14.77 30.25 -24.36
C LEU A 31 15.99 29.32 -24.21
N GLU A 32 16.99 29.73 -23.40
CA GLU A 32 18.16 28.89 -23.04
C GLU A 32 17.81 27.81 -22.00
N ASP A 33 16.70 27.99 -21.26
CA ASP A 33 16.17 27.03 -20.32
C ASP A 33 15.26 26.00 -21.03
N THR A 34 14.65 25.10 -20.27
CA THR A 34 13.70 24.15 -20.83
C THR A 34 12.47 24.87 -21.37
N LYS A 35 12.05 24.54 -22.59
CA LYS A 35 10.87 25.11 -23.23
C LYS A 35 9.83 24.08 -23.64
N ALA A 36 8.57 24.47 -23.61
CA ALA A 36 7.45 23.73 -24.16
C ALA A 36 6.69 24.61 -25.15
N ILE A 37 6.56 24.13 -26.38
CA ILE A 37 5.95 24.87 -27.50
C ILE A 37 4.44 24.69 -27.49
N SER A 38 3.71 25.79 -27.71
CA SER A 38 2.27 25.75 -27.92
C SER A 38 1.95 25.61 -29.40
N THR A 39 1.05 24.69 -29.72
CA THR A 39 0.57 24.44 -31.09
C THR A 39 -0.79 25.09 -31.38
N GLU A 40 -1.32 25.89 -30.42
CA GLU A 40 -2.59 26.59 -30.62
C GLU A 40 -2.52 27.55 -31.82
N ALA A 41 -3.55 27.56 -32.68
CA ALA A 41 -3.57 28.36 -33.88
C ALA A 41 -3.80 29.87 -33.65
N ASP A 42 -4.37 30.23 -32.50
CA ASP A 42 -4.73 31.59 -32.10
C ASP A 42 -3.65 32.26 -31.20
N ASN A 43 -3.97 33.40 -30.61
CA ASN A 43 -3.09 34.09 -29.67
C ASN A 43 -2.96 33.40 -28.30
N ASN A 44 -3.62 32.27 -28.07
CA ASN A 44 -3.50 31.52 -26.85
C ASN A 44 -2.21 30.67 -26.83
N ILE A 45 -1.67 30.51 -25.66
CA ILE A 45 -0.58 29.59 -25.32
C ILE A 45 -1.17 28.58 -24.35
N LEU A 46 -1.15 27.31 -24.71
CA LEU A 46 -1.59 26.20 -23.87
C LEU A 46 -0.58 25.10 -23.97
N VAL A 47 0.07 24.77 -22.86
CA VAL A 47 1.06 23.69 -22.78
C VAL A 47 0.88 22.84 -21.54
N ASN A 48 1.18 21.55 -21.65
CA ASN A 48 1.29 20.66 -20.54
C ASN A 48 2.79 20.42 -20.26
N LEU A 49 3.22 20.70 -19.04
CA LEU A 49 4.57 20.41 -18.57
C LEU A 49 4.58 19.02 -17.94
N GLY A 50 5.30 18.10 -18.55
CA GLY A 50 5.55 16.74 -18.07
C GLY A 50 6.93 16.61 -17.40
N ASP A 51 7.22 15.41 -16.87
CA ASP A 51 8.54 15.00 -16.37
C ASP A 51 9.15 15.94 -15.31
N LEU A 52 8.30 16.63 -14.56
CA LEU A 52 8.72 17.52 -13.47
C LEU A 52 9.06 16.69 -12.22
N GLN A 53 10.14 17.06 -11.55
CA GLN A 53 10.49 16.46 -10.25
C GLN A 53 9.47 16.84 -9.18
N GLY A 54 9.07 15.87 -8.36
CA GLY A 54 8.13 16.09 -7.26
C GLY A 54 8.72 16.91 -6.11
N GLY A 55 7.92 17.81 -5.53
CA GLY A 55 8.33 18.69 -4.43
C GLY A 55 9.30 19.81 -4.83
N VAL A 56 9.40 20.12 -6.12
CA VAL A 56 10.30 21.14 -6.67
C VAL A 56 9.52 22.37 -7.11
N THR A 57 10.03 23.56 -6.77
CA THR A 57 9.49 24.83 -7.26
C THR A 57 10.06 25.12 -8.63
N TYR A 58 9.18 25.41 -9.59
CA TYR A 58 9.51 25.85 -10.93
C TYR A 58 9.09 27.28 -11.16
N TYR A 59 9.95 28.04 -11.84
CA TYR A 59 9.66 29.35 -12.40
C TYR A 59 9.28 29.16 -13.86
N VAL A 60 8.26 29.88 -14.34
CA VAL A 60 7.72 29.73 -15.68
C VAL A 60 7.39 31.09 -16.28
N ARG A 61 7.66 31.27 -17.56
CA ARG A 61 7.27 32.43 -18.36
C ARG A 61 6.72 31.99 -19.70
N ALA A 62 5.66 32.64 -20.14
CA ALA A 62 5.24 32.53 -21.52
C ALA A 62 6.20 33.36 -22.41
N PHE A 63 6.41 32.90 -23.64
CA PHE A 63 7.16 33.60 -24.67
C PHE A 63 6.44 33.58 -26.00
N ALA A 64 6.71 34.61 -26.80
CA ALA A 64 6.34 34.66 -28.21
C ALA A 64 7.44 35.35 -29.00
N THR A 65 7.80 34.77 -30.16
CA THR A 65 8.90 35.22 -31.02
C THR A 65 8.33 35.67 -32.35
N ASN A 66 8.77 36.82 -32.84
CA ASN A 66 8.54 37.30 -34.19
C ASN A 66 9.86 37.75 -34.84
N ALA A 67 9.82 38.32 -36.04
CA ALA A 67 11.00 38.78 -36.77
C ALA A 67 11.84 39.88 -36.06
N LYS A 68 11.31 40.51 -34.98
CA LYS A 68 12.02 41.51 -34.17
C LYS A 68 12.65 40.95 -32.90
N GLY A 69 12.26 39.71 -32.49
CA GLY A 69 12.79 39.06 -31.33
C GLY A 69 11.72 38.39 -30.46
N THR A 70 12.11 37.99 -29.25
CA THR A 70 11.26 37.27 -28.31
C THR A 70 10.78 38.20 -27.17
N GLY A 71 9.45 38.25 -27.00
CA GLY A 71 8.80 38.85 -25.84
C GLY A 71 8.48 37.79 -24.79
N TYR A 72 8.52 38.20 -23.51
CA TYR A 72 8.24 37.32 -22.37
C TYR A 72 7.17 37.91 -21.45
N SER A 73 6.39 37.07 -20.82
CA SER A 73 5.50 37.46 -19.73
C SER A 73 6.27 37.78 -18.42
N THR A 74 5.54 38.21 -17.41
CA THR A 74 6.00 38.12 -16.01
C THR A 74 6.30 36.66 -15.66
N VAL A 75 7.14 36.51 -14.63
CA VAL A 75 7.46 35.18 -14.08
C VAL A 75 6.31 34.76 -13.15
N GLU A 76 5.87 33.54 -13.31
CA GLU A 76 5.03 32.84 -12.34
C GLU A 76 5.83 31.68 -11.74
N GLN A 77 5.41 31.20 -10.57
CA GLN A 77 6.02 30.04 -9.93
C GLN A 77 4.96 29.08 -9.42
N PHE A 78 5.31 27.80 -9.43
CA PHE A 78 4.49 26.75 -8.81
C PHE A 78 5.41 25.67 -8.22
N THR A 79 4.93 24.97 -7.19
CA THR A 79 5.65 23.84 -6.61
C THR A 79 4.89 22.55 -6.94
N THR A 80 5.61 21.56 -7.45
CA THR A 80 5.05 20.24 -7.72
C THR A 80 4.76 19.49 -6.42
N THR A 81 3.73 18.65 -6.41
CA THR A 81 3.43 17.77 -5.28
C THR A 81 4.55 16.74 -5.14
N LYS A 82 5.06 16.56 -3.92
CA LYS A 82 6.01 15.48 -3.63
C LYS A 82 5.26 14.16 -3.55
N HIS A 83 5.67 13.20 -4.39
CA HIS A 83 5.19 11.82 -4.25
C HIS A 83 5.99 11.12 -3.14
N THR A 84 5.31 10.32 -2.33
CA THR A 84 5.85 9.56 -1.21
C THR A 84 5.34 8.14 -1.24
N GLU A 85 5.88 7.29 -0.40
CA GLU A 85 5.31 5.99 -0.10
C GLU A 85 3.90 6.12 0.50
N PRO A 86 3.02 5.13 0.36
CA PRO A 86 1.72 5.11 1.00
C PRO A 86 1.82 5.19 2.52
N THR A 87 0.83 5.78 3.17
CA THR A 87 0.71 5.73 4.64
C THR A 87 -0.48 4.87 5.05
N LEU A 88 -0.32 4.13 6.15
CA LEU A 88 -1.31 3.17 6.63
C LEU A 88 -1.64 3.41 8.11
N ASN A 89 -2.88 3.09 8.47
CA ASN A 89 -3.37 3.14 9.86
C ASN A 89 -4.38 2.01 10.13
N GLY A 90 -4.94 1.97 11.34
CA GLY A 90 -6.03 1.05 11.69
C GLY A 90 -5.64 -0.43 11.66
N LEU A 91 -4.34 -0.77 11.79
CA LEU A 91 -3.91 -2.17 11.89
C LEU A 91 -4.56 -2.83 13.11
N ASN A 92 -5.24 -3.93 12.87
CA ASN A 92 -5.90 -4.73 13.90
C ASN A 92 -5.80 -6.21 13.56
N VAL A 93 -5.73 -7.06 14.60
CA VAL A 93 -5.71 -8.52 14.47
C VAL A 93 -6.82 -9.09 15.35
N ILE A 94 -7.69 -9.89 14.75
CA ILE A 94 -8.85 -10.52 15.39
C ILE A 94 -8.93 -12.00 15.04
N ASN A 95 -9.85 -12.71 15.67
CA ASN A 95 -10.10 -14.13 15.44
C ASN A 95 -8.83 -14.99 15.54
N ILE A 96 -7.98 -14.63 16.50
CA ILE A 96 -6.71 -15.33 16.73
C ILE A 96 -7.01 -16.74 17.24
N LYS A 97 -6.46 -17.73 16.55
CA LYS A 97 -6.50 -19.15 16.89
C LYS A 97 -5.08 -19.68 17.06
N ASP A 98 -4.94 -20.99 17.06
CA ASP A 98 -3.67 -21.68 17.30
C ASP A 98 -2.64 -21.45 16.17
N ASP A 99 -3.11 -21.45 14.91
CA ASP A 99 -2.27 -21.39 13.70
C ASP A 99 -2.74 -20.36 12.68
N ASN A 100 -3.73 -19.55 13.02
CA ASN A 100 -4.29 -18.56 12.12
C ASN A 100 -4.88 -17.37 12.87
N ALA A 101 -5.06 -16.25 12.14
CA ALA A 101 -5.72 -15.04 12.60
C ALA A 101 -6.28 -14.28 11.40
N GLN A 102 -7.05 -13.22 11.64
CA GLN A 102 -7.48 -12.29 10.62
C GLN A 102 -6.90 -10.91 10.90
N ALA A 103 -6.30 -10.29 9.91
CA ALA A 103 -5.79 -8.94 9.99
C ALA A 103 -6.61 -7.97 9.13
N SER A 104 -6.70 -6.71 9.58
CA SER A 104 -7.29 -5.60 8.85
C SER A 104 -6.45 -4.33 9.00
N ALA A 105 -6.45 -3.48 7.97
CA ALA A 105 -5.81 -2.18 7.99
C ALA A 105 -6.45 -1.24 6.97
N ASN A 106 -6.04 0.04 6.98
CA ASN A 106 -6.51 1.05 6.06
C ASN A 106 -5.35 1.86 5.50
N ILE A 107 -5.37 2.15 4.19
CA ILE A 107 -4.47 3.09 3.54
C ILE A 107 -5.03 4.50 3.77
N SER A 108 -4.29 5.34 4.50
CA SER A 108 -4.67 6.72 4.82
C SER A 108 -4.21 7.72 3.77
N SER A 109 -3.18 7.37 2.98
CA SER A 109 -2.73 8.14 1.82
C SER A 109 -2.09 7.24 0.78
N LEU A 110 -2.36 7.50 -0.50
CA LEU A 110 -1.73 6.80 -1.62
C LEU A 110 -0.30 7.28 -1.91
N GLY A 111 0.12 8.39 -1.28
CA GLY A 111 1.45 8.99 -1.45
C GLY A 111 1.53 10.15 -2.42
N GLY A 112 0.42 10.62 -2.99
CA GLY A 112 0.33 11.76 -3.90
C GLY A 112 -0.76 11.62 -4.94
N ASP A 113 -1.06 12.72 -5.63
CA ASP A 113 -2.07 12.74 -6.70
C ASP A 113 -1.65 11.85 -7.87
N GLY A 114 -2.56 10.98 -8.30
CA GLY A 114 -2.33 10.04 -9.40
C GLY A 114 -1.54 8.79 -9.02
N GLU A 115 -1.11 8.64 -7.75
CA GLU A 115 -0.52 7.40 -7.28
C GLU A 115 -1.56 6.29 -7.16
N THR A 116 -1.13 5.08 -7.46
CA THR A 116 -1.94 3.87 -7.35
C THR A 116 -1.21 2.81 -6.55
N ILE A 117 -1.96 1.99 -5.83
CA ILE A 117 -1.39 0.89 -5.06
C ILE A 117 -1.20 -0.32 -5.97
N LYS A 118 0.04 -0.77 -6.10
CA LYS A 118 0.45 -1.97 -6.84
C LYS A 118 0.18 -3.24 -6.05
N GLU A 119 0.46 -3.20 -4.75
CA GLU A 119 0.29 -4.32 -3.84
C GLU A 119 0.00 -3.82 -2.42
N ARG A 120 -0.77 -4.58 -1.66
CA ARG A 120 -1.07 -4.34 -0.24
C ARG A 120 -1.23 -5.65 0.50
N GLY A 121 -1.02 -5.64 1.80
CA GLY A 121 -1.14 -6.84 2.61
C GLY A 121 -0.53 -6.69 4.00
N PHE A 122 -0.09 -7.82 4.53
CA PHE A 122 0.50 -7.90 5.87
C PHE A 122 1.78 -8.71 5.81
N VAL A 123 2.75 -8.31 6.62
CA VAL A 123 3.96 -9.07 6.89
C VAL A 123 4.03 -9.42 8.36
N VAL A 124 4.35 -10.67 8.65
CA VAL A 124 4.31 -11.26 9.99
C VAL A 124 5.62 -11.99 10.27
N SER A 125 6.25 -11.73 11.39
CA SER A 125 7.44 -12.45 11.81
C SER A 125 7.55 -12.48 13.34
N THR A 126 8.43 -13.31 13.87
CA THR A 126 8.82 -13.28 15.29
C THR A 126 9.80 -12.15 15.61
N GLY A 127 10.39 -11.52 14.60
CA GLY A 127 11.24 -10.34 14.71
C GLY A 127 10.43 -9.06 14.94
N SER A 128 11.07 -7.99 15.41
CA SER A 128 10.40 -6.75 15.85
C SER A 128 9.82 -5.90 14.72
N ASN A 129 10.40 -5.92 13.53
CA ASN A 129 10.01 -5.06 12.41
C ASN A 129 9.91 -5.85 11.10
N PRO A 130 8.84 -6.66 10.90
CA PRO A 130 8.68 -7.42 9.67
C PRO A 130 8.58 -6.50 8.45
N SER A 131 9.17 -6.91 7.32
CA SER A 131 9.13 -6.19 6.06
C SER A 131 8.96 -7.15 4.87
N VAL A 132 8.59 -6.62 3.70
CA VAL A 132 8.39 -7.44 2.49
C VAL A 132 9.71 -8.00 1.93
N ASP A 133 10.85 -7.40 2.29
CA ASP A 133 12.17 -7.68 1.72
C ASP A 133 13.15 -8.33 2.70
N ASP A 134 12.73 -8.64 3.93
CA ASP A 134 13.63 -9.21 4.96
C ASP A 134 13.95 -10.70 4.76
N GLY A 135 13.27 -11.38 3.85
CA GLY A 135 13.50 -12.77 3.46
C GLY A 135 13.05 -13.83 4.48
N TYR A 136 12.54 -13.44 5.64
CA TYR A 136 12.08 -14.34 6.70
C TYR A 136 10.66 -14.03 7.21
N SER A 137 10.08 -12.91 6.84
CA SER A 137 8.68 -12.59 7.18
C SER A 137 7.70 -13.37 6.30
N LEU A 138 6.63 -13.85 6.92
CA LEU A 138 5.48 -14.38 6.21
C LEU A 138 4.70 -13.23 5.57
N LYS A 139 4.47 -13.30 4.27
CA LYS A 139 3.77 -12.27 3.49
C LYS A 139 2.36 -12.72 3.12
N PHE A 140 1.37 -11.93 3.48
CA PHE A 140 -0.05 -12.17 3.20
C PHE A 140 -0.60 -11.04 2.32
N VAL A 141 -0.71 -11.29 1.02
CA VAL A 141 -1.22 -10.31 0.05
C VAL A 141 -2.74 -10.23 0.14
N SER A 142 -3.27 -9.02 0.29
CA SER A 142 -4.71 -8.77 0.21
C SER A 142 -5.17 -8.62 -1.24
N LYS A 143 -6.34 -9.15 -1.55
CA LYS A 143 -7.02 -8.99 -2.86
C LYS A 143 -7.98 -7.80 -2.90
N ASP A 144 -8.15 -7.11 -1.77
CA ASP A 144 -9.03 -5.95 -1.69
C ASP A 144 -8.48 -4.80 -2.55
N THR A 145 -9.38 -4.05 -3.18
CA THR A 145 -9.03 -2.93 -4.07
C THR A 145 -9.31 -1.56 -3.45
N LYS A 146 -9.99 -1.52 -2.29
CA LYS A 146 -10.33 -0.30 -1.55
C LYS A 146 -9.22 0.05 -0.55
N GLU A 147 -9.31 1.25 0.05
CA GLU A 147 -8.38 1.69 1.10
C GLU A 147 -8.40 0.74 2.31
N ALA A 148 -9.59 0.35 2.77
CA ALA A 148 -9.73 -0.69 3.80
C ALA A 148 -9.50 -2.07 3.19
N PHE A 149 -8.64 -2.87 3.82
CA PHE A 149 -8.28 -4.20 3.33
C PHE A 149 -8.05 -5.19 4.47
N THR A 150 -8.21 -6.47 4.15
CA THR A 150 -8.09 -7.58 5.09
C THR A 150 -7.25 -8.71 4.51
N ALA A 151 -6.75 -9.59 5.36
CA ALA A 151 -6.20 -10.89 4.96
C ALA A 151 -6.38 -11.93 6.07
N GLN A 152 -6.49 -13.20 5.65
CA GLN A 152 -6.34 -14.33 6.55
C GLN A 152 -4.86 -14.65 6.70
N LEU A 153 -4.40 -14.71 7.95
CA LEU A 153 -3.05 -15.12 8.31
C LEU A 153 -3.11 -16.61 8.64
N THR A 154 -2.48 -17.44 7.83
CA THR A 154 -2.52 -18.91 7.97
C THR A 154 -1.13 -19.50 8.06
N GLY A 155 -1.00 -20.70 8.63
CA GLY A 155 0.30 -21.38 8.76
C GLY A 155 1.21 -20.76 9.81
N LEU A 156 0.61 -20.10 10.80
CA LEU A 156 1.33 -19.59 11.97
C LEU A 156 1.72 -20.75 12.90
N GLY A 157 2.80 -20.58 13.64
CA GLY A 157 3.18 -21.51 14.70
C GLY A 157 2.24 -21.41 15.92
N TYR A 158 2.02 -22.54 16.58
CA TYR A 158 1.28 -22.59 17.86
C TYR A 158 2.03 -21.87 18.97
N ASN A 159 1.31 -21.27 19.92
CA ASN A 159 1.88 -20.61 21.10
C ASN A 159 3.09 -19.71 20.76
N THR A 160 2.97 -18.94 19.71
CA THR A 160 4.04 -18.12 19.18
C THR A 160 3.66 -16.64 19.20
N LEU A 161 4.56 -15.81 19.72
CA LEU A 161 4.43 -14.35 19.66
C LEU A 161 4.93 -13.85 18.32
N TYR A 162 4.10 -13.11 17.62
CA TYR A 162 4.38 -12.48 16.34
C TYR A 162 4.28 -10.96 16.40
N ASN A 163 5.06 -10.31 15.56
CA ASN A 163 4.87 -8.92 15.18
C ASN A 163 4.31 -8.87 13.75
N ILE A 164 3.36 -7.98 13.54
CA ILE A 164 2.70 -7.78 12.24
C ILE A 164 2.78 -6.31 11.85
N ARG A 165 2.96 -6.04 10.57
CA ARG A 165 2.76 -4.72 9.95
C ARG A 165 1.88 -4.87 8.72
N ALA A 166 0.96 -3.93 8.53
CA ALA A 166 0.32 -3.74 7.23
C ALA A 166 1.29 -3.01 6.30
N TYR A 167 1.26 -3.32 5.01
CA TYR A 167 2.05 -2.65 3.99
C TYR A 167 1.22 -2.31 2.76
N ALA A 168 1.64 -1.28 2.04
CA ALA A 168 1.15 -0.95 0.70
C ALA A 168 2.30 -0.39 -0.14
N THR A 169 2.35 -0.76 -1.43
CA THR A 169 3.40 -0.36 -2.37
C THR A 169 2.79 0.46 -3.51
N ASN A 170 3.37 1.62 -3.80
CA ASN A 170 3.08 2.44 -4.97
C ASN A 170 4.30 2.50 -5.93
N ASN A 171 4.38 3.52 -6.81
CA ASN A 171 5.53 3.72 -7.69
C ASN A 171 6.79 4.21 -6.97
N VAL A 172 6.64 4.84 -5.81
CA VAL A 172 7.75 5.42 -5.03
C VAL A 172 8.40 4.36 -4.14
N GLY A 173 7.60 3.51 -3.48
CA GLY A 173 8.10 2.49 -2.58
C GLY A 173 7.01 1.84 -1.75
N THR A 174 7.41 1.18 -0.66
CA THR A 174 6.52 0.46 0.25
C THR A 174 6.43 1.18 1.59
N GLY A 175 5.23 1.64 1.91
CA GLY A 175 4.89 2.18 3.22
C GLY A 175 4.38 1.10 4.16
N TYR A 176 4.60 1.28 5.45
CA TYR A 176 4.22 0.34 6.50
C TYR A 176 3.46 1.03 7.62
N SER A 177 2.55 0.29 8.27
CA SER A 177 1.97 0.71 9.55
C SER A 177 2.98 0.61 10.69
N GLN A 178 2.62 1.13 11.87
CA GLN A 178 3.29 0.75 13.11
C GLN A 178 3.14 -0.77 13.32
N ALA A 179 4.13 -1.39 13.97
CA ALA A 179 4.08 -2.80 14.30
C ALA A 179 3.08 -3.05 15.45
N LEU A 180 2.35 -4.17 15.37
CA LEU A 180 1.45 -4.67 16.41
C LEU A 180 1.92 -6.09 16.77
N SER A 181 1.94 -6.40 18.06
CA SER A 181 2.25 -7.76 18.53
C SER A 181 0.97 -8.53 18.83
N PHE A 182 0.94 -9.81 18.46
CA PHE A 182 -0.12 -10.74 18.83
C PHE A 182 0.44 -12.14 19.08
N GLY A 183 -0.22 -12.93 19.93
CA GLY A 183 0.17 -14.30 20.21
C GLY A 183 -0.86 -15.29 19.70
N THR A 184 -0.42 -16.36 19.04
CA THR A 184 -1.27 -17.49 18.67
C THR A 184 -1.60 -18.34 19.89
N GLY A 185 -2.72 -19.08 19.84
CA GLY A 185 -3.16 -19.95 20.90
C GLY A 185 -2.23 -21.15 21.11
N SER A 186 -2.34 -21.74 22.28
CA SER A 186 -1.66 -22.98 22.63
C SER A 186 -2.69 -24.10 22.68
N SER A 187 -2.90 -24.83 21.58
CA SER A 187 -3.67 -26.06 21.67
C SER A 187 -2.82 -27.17 22.29
N SER A 188 -3.44 -27.97 23.08
CA SER A 188 -2.86 -29.18 23.65
C SER A 188 -3.56 -30.41 23.09
N ARG A 189 -2.98 -31.59 23.33
CA ARG A 189 -3.70 -32.84 23.00
C ARG A 189 -4.94 -32.94 23.89
N ALA A 190 -6.04 -33.43 23.33
CA ALA A 190 -7.21 -33.78 24.13
C ALA A 190 -6.83 -34.80 25.20
N THR A 191 -7.33 -34.59 26.41
CA THR A 191 -7.16 -35.55 27.52
C THR A 191 -8.47 -36.29 27.73
N LEU A 192 -8.36 -37.60 27.89
CA LEU A 192 -9.48 -38.47 28.15
C LEU A 192 -9.57 -38.73 29.64
N GLY A 193 -10.80 -38.77 30.15
CA GLY A 193 -11.09 -39.21 31.49
C GLY A 193 -10.96 -40.73 31.63
N GLU A 194 -11.44 -41.26 32.76
CA GLU A 194 -11.41 -42.70 33.04
C GLU A 194 -12.32 -43.45 32.05
N LEU A 195 -11.80 -44.52 31.48
CA LEU A 195 -12.59 -45.44 30.65
C LEU A 195 -13.36 -46.40 31.54
N LYS A 196 -14.69 -46.38 31.48
CA LYS A 196 -15.56 -47.26 32.23
C LYS A 196 -16.21 -48.28 31.29
N CYS A 197 -16.18 -49.56 31.66
CA CYS A 197 -17.03 -50.57 31.07
C CYS A 197 -18.40 -50.47 31.77
N THR A 198 -19.39 -49.99 31.05
CA THR A 198 -20.73 -49.73 31.62
C THR A 198 -21.69 -50.90 31.52
N LYS A 199 -21.49 -51.81 30.57
CA LYS A 199 -22.33 -52.95 30.38
C LYS A 199 -21.57 -54.13 29.79
N THR A 200 -21.79 -55.32 30.32
CA THR A 200 -21.28 -56.58 29.79
C THR A 200 -22.48 -57.52 29.54
N GLU A 201 -22.67 -57.92 28.28
CA GLU A 201 -23.62 -58.95 27.91
C GLU A 201 -22.86 -59.99 27.10
N ALA A 202 -23.44 -61.20 26.93
CA ALA A 202 -22.85 -62.20 26.06
C ALA A 202 -22.65 -61.59 24.66
N TYR A 203 -21.39 -61.52 24.20
CA TYR A 203 -20.98 -61.01 22.92
C TYR A 203 -21.09 -59.46 22.72
N LYS A 204 -21.40 -58.67 23.78
CA LYS A 204 -21.54 -57.24 23.70
C LYS A 204 -20.90 -56.55 24.92
N LEU A 205 -20.01 -55.58 24.66
CA LEU A 205 -19.41 -54.72 25.66
C LEU A 205 -19.80 -53.27 25.32
N SER A 206 -20.16 -52.49 26.33
CA SER A 206 -20.39 -51.05 26.21
C SER A 206 -19.35 -50.31 27.05
N PHE A 207 -18.77 -49.30 26.45
CA PHE A 207 -17.77 -48.45 27.12
C PHE A 207 -18.24 -47.00 27.12
N GLU A 208 -17.95 -46.32 28.18
CA GLU A 208 -18.16 -44.89 28.34
C GLU A 208 -16.88 -44.23 28.75
N PHE A 209 -16.59 -43.07 28.16
CA PHE A 209 -15.49 -42.23 28.60
C PHE A 209 -15.86 -40.77 28.40
N GLU A 210 -15.32 -39.90 29.21
CA GLU A 210 -15.48 -38.47 29.12
C GLU A 210 -14.22 -37.83 28.51
N ILE A 211 -14.40 -36.86 27.64
CA ILE A 211 -13.33 -36.01 27.20
C ILE A 211 -13.20 -34.86 28.21
N SER A 212 -12.23 -34.98 29.10
CA SER A 212 -12.00 -34.01 30.17
C SER A 212 -11.44 -32.67 29.69
N ASN A 213 -10.75 -32.67 28.56
CA ASN A 213 -10.26 -31.47 27.89
C ASN A 213 -10.07 -31.75 26.38
N ASN A 214 -10.68 -30.94 25.53
CA ASN A 214 -10.51 -31.05 24.07
C ASN A 214 -9.22 -30.41 23.54
N GLY A 215 -8.40 -29.84 24.43
CA GLY A 215 -7.14 -29.19 24.07
C GLY A 215 -7.28 -27.82 23.43
N GLY A 216 -8.50 -27.23 23.45
CA GLY A 216 -8.76 -25.92 22.83
C GLY A 216 -9.04 -25.98 21.32
N ALA A 217 -8.92 -27.15 20.70
CA ALA A 217 -9.17 -27.35 19.27
C ALA A 217 -10.42 -28.20 19.02
N GLU A 218 -10.95 -28.14 17.79
CA GLU A 218 -12.05 -29.00 17.37
C GLU A 218 -11.60 -30.47 17.29
N LEU A 219 -12.40 -31.37 17.84
CA LEU A 219 -12.14 -32.81 17.77
C LEU A 219 -12.55 -33.33 16.39
N THR A 220 -11.58 -33.78 15.62
CA THR A 220 -11.80 -34.29 14.27
C THR A 220 -12.12 -35.79 14.25
N LYS A 221 -11.75 -36.52 15.28
CA LYS A 221 -12.03 -37.96 15.41
C LYS A 221 -12.04 -38.40 16.86
N THR A 222 -13.07 -39.17 17.23
CA THR A 222 -13.18 -39.85 18.52
C THR A 222 -13.47 -41.34 18.30
N GLY A 223 -13.07 -42.18 19.22
CA GLY A 223 -13.35 -43.61 19.13
C GLY A 223 -12.47 -44.47 20.02
N PHE A 224 -12.68 -45.77 19.90
CA PHE A 224 -11.95 -46.81 20.63
C PHE A 224 -11.01 -47.58 19.73
N LYS A 225 -9.84 -47.90 20.25
CA LYS A 225 -8.93 -48.88 19.66
C LYS A 225 -8.78 -50.04 20.62
N TRP A 226 -9.07 -51.24 20.15
CA TRP A 226 -8.94 -52.45 20.94
C TRP A 226 -8.11 -53.49 20.20
N LYS A 227 -7.53 -54.41 20.94
CA LYS A 227 -6.74 -55.53 20.43
C LYS A 227 -7.27 -56.79 21.09
N LYS A 228 -7.39 -57.87 20.28
CA LYS A 228 -7.78 -59.22 20.73
C LYS A 228 -6.55 -59.92 21.30
#